data_8b47a642c3c03d0e021b7f02261cedca
#
_entry.id   8b47a642c3c03d0e021b7f02261cedca
#
_cell.length_a   1.000
_cell.length_b   1.000
_cell.length_c   1.000
_cell.angle_alpha   90.00
_cell.angle_beta   90.00
_cell.angle_gamma   90.00
#
_symmetry.space_group_name_H-M   'P 1'
#
loop_
_entity.id
_entity.type
_entity.pdbx_description
1 polymer ?
#
loop_
_entity_poly.entity_id
_entity_poly.type
_entity_poly.pdbx_seq_one_letter_code
_entity_poly.pdbx_strand_id
1 'polypeptide(L)'
;MPLFIFVIILLGIGAFTMTTSTTSSVRGIRIHNPLNIRIASNAWKGKVTPSRDKAFETFKAPEWGFRAGAILLRNYQLRHELHTLTEIIYRFAPPNENHTANYARFVAGRVGVGMDERIDLVNNKPLLVEVLHAMSIMEVGRHYSKHTVLKGVNLV
;
A
#
# COMPACT_ATOMS: atom_id res chain seq x y z
N MET A 1 19.28 -58.05 48.38
CA MET A 1 18.74 -57.56 47.12
C MET A 1 18.66 -56.02 47.19
N PRO A 2 19.50 -55.30 46.51
CA PRO A 2 19.40 -53.83 46.52
C PRO A 2 18.39 -53.32 45.43
N LEU A 3 17.50 -52.47 45.89
CA LEU A 3 16.46 -51.83 45.11
C LEU A 3 17.10 -50.70 44.29
N PHE A 4 17.15 -50.84 42.95
CA PHE A 4 17.61 -49.77 42.07
C PHE A 4 16.48 -48.81 41.86
N ILE A 5 16.63 -47.57 42.37
CA ILE A 5 15.75 -46.45 42.09
C ILE A 5 16.22 -45.81 40.76
N PHE A 6 15.42 -45.97 39.70
CA PHE A 6 15.63 -45.24 38.46
C PHE A 6 15.11 -43.80 38.61
N VAL A 7 16.01 -42.84 38.66
CA VAL A 7 15.67 -41.41 38.54
C VAL A 7 15.53 -41.11 37.07
N ILE A 8 14.31 -40.90 36.60
CA ILE A 8 14.03 -40.39 35.25
C ILE A 8 14.22 -38.89 35.28
N ILE A 9 15.33 -38.41 34.70
CA ILE A 9 15.55 -36.98 34.43
C ILE A 9 14.74 -36.65 33.18
N LEU A 10 13.60 -35.98 33.33
CA LEU A 10 12.89 -35.36 32.23
C LEU A 10 13.68 -34.11 31.78
N LEU A 11 14.47 -34.27 30.75
CA LEU A 11 15.03 -33.14 30.00
C LEU A 11 13.87 -32.47 29.21
N GLY A 12 13.37 -31.38 29.76
CA GLY A 12 12.43 -30.49 29.03
C GLY A 12 13.09 -29.91 27.79
N ILE A 13 12.76 -30.48 26.65
CA ILE A 13 13.10 -29.87 25.35
C ILE A 13 12.18 -28.65 25.19
N GLY A 14 12.67 -27.48 25.60
CA GLY A 14 12.03 -26.21 25.25
C GLY A 14 12.03 -26.07 23.75
N ALA A 15 10.87 -26.25 23.10
CA ALA A 15 10.69 -25.91 21.69
C ALA A 15 10.83 -24.39 21.56
N PHE A 16 12.01 -23.96 21.16
CA PHE A 16 12.24 -22.58 20.75
C PHE A 16 11.55 -22.39 19.40
N THR A 17 10.31 -21.89 19.42
CA THR A 17 9.60 -21.51 18.21
C THR A 17 10.28 -20.27 17.64
N MET A 18 11.21 -20.45 16.69
CA MET A 18 11.68 -19.36 15.86
C MET A 18 10.50 -18.88 15.02
N THR A 19 9.89 -17.77 15.40
CA THR A 19 9.00 -17.03 14.54
C THR A 19 9.85 -16.43 13.42
N THR A 20 9.97 -17.16 12.31
CA THR A 20 10.51 -16.59 11.07
C THR A 20 9.52 -15.54 10.60
N SER A 21 9.84 -14.26 10.81
CA SER A 21 9.13 -13.18 10.14
C SER A 21 9.38 -13.33 8.64
N THR A 22 8.43 -13.92 7.92
CA THR A 22 8.48 -14.01 6.47
C THR A 22 8.40 -12.60 5.90
N THR A 23 9.54 -12.05 5.48
CA THR A 23 9.57 -10.79 4.75
C THR A 23 8.72 -10.95 3.49
N SER A 24 7.70 -10.10 3.31
CA SER A 24 6.82 -10.15 2.14
C SER A 24 7.64 -10.13 0.84
N SER A 25 7.34 -11.06 -0.07
CA SER A 25 7.93 -11.08 -1.41
C SER A 25 7.44 -9.91 -2.27
N VAL A 26 6.26 -9.36 -1.98
CA VAL A 26 5.67 -8.23 -2.71
C VAL A 26 6.45 -6.95 -2.42
N ARG A 27 7.05 -6.38 -3.46
CA ARG A 27 7.94 -5.22 -3.37
C ARG A 27 7.31 -4.05 -2.59
N GLY A 28 6.12 -3.61 -2.98
CA GLY A 28 5.47 -2.44 -2.37
C GLY A 28 5.20 -2.62 -0.87
N ILE A 29 4.93 -3.85 -0.41
CA ILE A 29 4.79 -4.17 1.02
C ILE A 29 6.14 -4.04 1.72
N ARG A 30 7.19 -4.63 1.16
CA ARG A 30 8.53 -4.66 1.74
C ARG A 30 9.15 -3.27 1.91
N ILE A 31 8.83 -2.33 1.02
CA ILE A 31 9.35 -0.96 1.04
C ILE A 31 8.33 0.07 1.57
N HIS A 32 7.21 -0.38 2.14
CA HIS A 32 6.11 0.45 2.65
C HIS A 32 5.55 1.46 1.63
N ASN A 33 5.51 1.05 0.37
CA ASN A 33 5.02 1.83 -0.75
C ASN A 33 3.78 1.16 -1.37
N PRO A 34 2.60 1.31 -0.76
CA PRO A 34 1.39 0.57 -1.13
C PRO A 34 0.87 0.86 -2.54
N LEU A 35 1.34 1.94 -3.14
CA LEU A 35 0.94 2.38 -4.48
C LEU A 35 2.08 2.29 -5.50
N ASN A 36 3.20 1.68 -5.16
CA ASN A 36 4.38 1.59 -6.03
C ASN A 36 4.78 2.94 -6.66
N ILE A 37 4.76 4.01 -5.86
CA ILE A 37 5.15 5.36 -6.31
C ILE A 37 6.63 5.33 -6.74
N ARG A 38 6.90 5.75 -7.97
CA ARG A 38 8.27 5.80 -8.52
C ARG A 38 9.09 6.90 -7.89
N ILE A 39 10.41 6.70 -7.82
CA ILE A 39 11.37 7.72 -7.39
C ILE A 39 11.26 8.93 -8.34
N ALA A 40 11.11 10.11 -7.73
CA ALA A 40 11.10 11.39 -8.41
C ALA A 40 11.71 12.47 -7.51
N SER A 41 11.77 13.72 -8.00
CA SER A 41 12.29 14.86 -7.24
C SER A 41 11.44 15.28 -6.04
N ASN A 42 10.29 14.64 -5.83
CA ASN A 42 9.37 14.97 -4.74
C ASN A 42 9.99 14.73 -3.36
N ALA A 43 9.87 15.72 -2.50
CA ALA A 43 10.29 15.64 -1.10
C ALA A 43 9.15 15.07 -0.21
N TRP A 44 8.78 13.82 -0.45
CA TRP A 44 7.73 13.17 0.33
C TRP A 44 8.08 13.09 1.81
N LYS A 45 7.19 13.55 2.68
CA LYS A 45 7.34 13.31 4.13
C LYS A 45 7.34 11.80 4.40
N GLY A 46 8.21 11.36 5.29
CA GLY A 46 8.33 9.96 5.67
C GLY A 46 9.05 9.06 4.66
N LYS A 47 9.58 9.60 3.56
CA LYS A 47 10.43 8.81 2.66
C LYS A 47 11.78 8.49 3.28
N VAL A 48 12.34 7.36 2.89
CA VAL A 48 13.68 6.91 3.25
C VAL A 48 14.64 7.29 2.13
N THR A 49 15.75 7.94 2.47
CA THR A 49 16.77 8.37 1.50
C THR A 49 18.15 7.83 1.91
N PRO A 50 18.86 7.12 1.03
CA PRO A 50 18.42 6.66 -0.29
C PRO A 50 17.30 5.62 -0.19
N SER A 51 16.49 5.47 -1.25
CA SER A 51 15.48 4.41 -1.30
C SER A 51 16.13 3.03 -1.23
N ARG A 52 15.42 2.06 -0.64
CA ARG A 52 15.84 0.64 -0.62
C ARG A 52 15.54 -0.06 -1.95
N ASP A 53 14.89 0.61 -2.88
CA ASP A 53 14.59 0.13 -4.22
C ASP A 53 15.21 1.07 -5.27
N LYS A 54 15.56 0.52 -6.44
CA LYS A 54 16.22 1.30 -7.51
C LYS A 54 15.26 2.19 -8.30
N ALA A 55 13.96 1.87 -8.31
CA ALA A 55 12.97 2.52 -9.15
C ALA A 55 11.81 3.13 -8.34
N PHE A 56 11.57 2.67 -7.11
CA PHE A 56 10.41 3.04 -6.32
C PHE A 56 10.81 3.67 -4.99
N GLU A 57 10.01 4.63 -4.54
CA GLU A 57 10.19 5.26 -3.23
C GLU A 57 10.06 4.22 -2.11
N THR A 58 10.86 4.38 -1.06
CA THR A 58 10.70 3.66 0.21
C THR A 58 10.16 4.61 1.26
N PHE A 59 9.17 4.17 2.04
CA PHE A 59 8.65 4.94 3.16
C PHE A 59 8.98 4.30 4.51
N LYS A 60 8.96 5.10 5.59
CA LYS A 60 9.19 4.62 6.97
C LYS A 60 8.08 3.70 7.45
N ALA A 61 6.84 3.94 6.98
CA ALA A 61 5.65 3.16 7.27
C ALA A 61 4.65 3.31 6.11
N PRO A 62 3.70 2.37 5.93
CA PRO A 62 2.75 2.42 4.82
C PRO A 62 1.84 3.65 4.84
N GLU A 63 1.55 4.21 5.99
CA GLU A 63 0.76 5.45 6.13
C GLU A 63 1.42 6.62 5.39
N TRP A 64 2.75 6.71 5.38
CA TRP A 64 3.46 7.73 4.61
C TRP A 64 3.34 7.52 3.10
N GLY A 65 3.31 6.27 2.65
CA GLY A 65 3.03 5.93 1.26
C GLY A 65 1.60 6.30 0.85
N PHE A 66 0.60 6.03 1.70
CA PHE A 66 -0.77 6.46 1.47
C PHE A 66 -0.94 7.99 1.52
N ARG A 67 -0.22 8.67 2.42
CA ARG A 67 -0.16 10.14 2.42
C ARG A 67 0.34 10.69 1.09
N ALA A 68 1.43 10.14 0.58
CA ALA A 68 1.98 10.55 -0.72
C ALA A 68 0.97 10.32 -1.85
N GLY A 69 0.29 9.16 -1.86
CA GLY A 69 -0.78 8.86 -2.80
C GLY A 69 -1.95 9.85 -2.71
N ALA A 70 -2.39 10.20 -1.50
CA ALA A 70 -3.47 11.16 -1.29
C ALA A 70 -3.12 12.54 -1.87
N ILE A 71 -1.89 13.02 -1.63
CA ILE A 71 -1.41 14.28 -2.20
C ILE A 71 -1.34 14.18 -3.72
N LEU A 72 -0.85 13.07 -4.26
CA LEU A 72 -0.70 12.86 -5.68
C LEU A 72 -2.06 12.92 -6.40
N LEU A 73 -3.08 12.17 -5.92
CA LEU A 73 -4.41 12.16 -6.53
C LEU A 73 -5.13 13.51 -6.41
N ARG A 74 -5.00 14.18 -5.27
CA ARG A 74 -5.55 15.54 -5.09
C ARG A 74 -4.89 16.53 -6.06
N ASN A 75 -3.57 16.43 -6.26
CA ASN A 75 -2.86 17.27 -7.22
C ASN A 75 -3.27 16.98 -8.68
N TYR A 76 -3.64 15.74 -9.01
CA TYR A 76 -4.20 15.42 -10.33
C TYR A 76 -5.48 16.22 -10.60
N GLN A 77 -6.34 16.39 -9.59
CA GLN A 77 -7.53 17.25 -9.73
C GLN A 77 -7.20 18.73 -9.70
N LEU A 78 -6.40 19.18 -8.73
CA LEU A 78 -6.14 20.60 -8.48
C LEU A 78 -5.26 21.27 -9.55
N ARG A 79 -4.33 20.52 -10.14
CA ARG A 79 -3.31 21.07 -11.05
C ARG A 79 -3.43 20.57 -12.48
N HIS A 80 -4.11 19.47 -12.71
CA HIS A 80 -4.22 18.82 -14.00
C HIS A 80 -5.66 18.62 -14.46
N GLU A 81 -6.63 19.06 -13.66
CA GLU A 81 -8.07 19.02 -13.95
C GLU A 81 -8.60 17.62 -14.29
N LEU A 82 -8.00 16.57 -13.74
CA LEU A 82 -8.41 15.19 -13.94
C LEU A 82 -9.49 14.84 -12.91
N HIS A 83 -10.71 14.64 -13.38
CA HIS A 83 -11.87 14.49 -12.49
C HIS A 83 -12.59 13.15 -12.59
N THR A 84 -12.14 12.24 -13.44
CA THR A 84 -12.69 10.90 -13.59
C THR A 84 -11.67 9.84 -13.20
N LEU A 85 -12.12 8.63 -12.84
CA LEU A 85 -11.21 7.53 -12.56
C LEU A 85 -10.39 7.13 -13.80
N THR A 86 -11.00 7.18 -14.98
CA THR A 86 -10.28 6.93 -16.23
C THR A 86 -9.08 7.88 -16.34
N GLU A 87 -9.29 9.19 -16.26
CA GLU A 87 -8.21 10.18 -16.38
C GLU A 87 -7.13 10.01 -15.31
N ILE A 88 -7.54 9.84 -14.04
CA ILE A 88 -6.65 9.69 -12.89
C ILE A 88 -5.79 8.44 -13.03
N ILE A 89 -6.39 7.29 -13.33
CA ILE A 89 -5.67 6.02 -13.44
C ILE A 89 -4.77 5.99 -14.68
N TYR A 90 -5.20 6.58 -15.82
CA TYR A 90 -4.34 6.69 -17.02
C TYR A 90 -3.12 7.55 -16.77
N ARG A 91 -3.21 8.57 -15.92
CA ARG A 91 -2.05 9.36 -15.52
C ARG A 91 -1.16 8.62 -14.51
N PHE A 92 -1.77 7.93 -13.56
CA PHE A 92 -1.04 7.20 -12.51
C PHE A 92 -0.31 5.97 -13.06
N ALA A 93 -0.97 5.21 -13.90
CA ALA A 93 -0.49 3.95 -14.49
C ALA A 93 -0.67 3.97 -16.02
N PRO A 94 0.25 4.62 -16.78
CA PRO A 94 0.15 4.75 -18.22
C PRO A 94 0.03 3.40 -18.96
N PRO A 95 -0.72 3.31 -20.07
CA PRO A 95 -1.02 2.04 -20.75
C PRO A 95 0.18 1.34 -21.38
N ASN A 96 1.28 2.04 -21.63
CA ASN A 96 2.53 1.44 -22.11
C ASN A 96 3.23 0.54 -21.08
N GLU A 97 2.89 0.69 -19.82
CA GLU A 97 3.47 -0.10 -18.71
C GLU A 97 2.45 -1.00 -18.00
N ASN A 98 1.13 -0.80 -18.23
CA ASN A 98 0.05 -1.38 -17.44
C ASN A 98 -1.19 -1.73 -18.27
N HIS A 99 -2.00 -2.66 -17.77
CA HIS A 99 -3.38 -2.89 -18.25
C HIS A 99 -4.34 -1.84 -17.66
N THR A 100 -4.14 -0.59 -18.02
CA THR A 100 -4.73 0.60 -17.39
C THR A 100 -6.26 0.61 -17.40
N ALA A 101 -6.88 0.19 -18.50
CA ALA A 101 -8.35 0.11 -18.58
C ALA A 101 -8.93 -0.89 -17.57
N ASN A 102 -8.27 -2.03 -17.36
CA ASN A 102 -8.68 -3.01 -16.34
C ASN A 102 -8.48 -2.46 -14.93
N TYR A 103 -7.41 -1.71 -14.71
CA TYR A 103 -7.15 -1.04 -13.45
C TYR A 103 -8.27 -0.03 -13.13
N ALA A 104 -8.58 0.87 -14.06
CA ALA A 104 -9.64 1.86 -13.87
C ALA A 104 -11.00 1.19 -13.59
N ARG A 105 -11.34 0.13 -14.34
CA ARG A 105 -12.57 -0.64 -14.15
C ARG A 105 -12.63 -1.32 -12.77
N PHE A 106 -11.52 -1.89 -12.32
CA PHE A 106 -11.42 -2.50 -11.01
C PHE A 106 -11.66 -1.48 -9.88
N VAL A 107 -11.00 -0.32 -9.95
CA VAL A 107 -11.17 0.74 -8.95
C VAL A 107 -12.61 1.24 -8.95
N ALA A 108 -13.17 1.57 -10.13
CA ALA A 108 -14.54 2.03 -10.27
C ALA A 108 -15.56 1.04 -9.68
N GLY A 109 -15.43 -0.24 -10.00
CA GLY A 109 -16.32 -1.29 -9.49
C GLY A 109 -16.23 -1.48 -7.98
N ARG A 110 -15.05 -1.34 -7.40
CA ARG A 110 -14.88 -1.44 -5.94
C ARG A 110 -15.40 -0.23 -5.18
N VAL A 111 -15.29 0.94 -5.77
CA VAL A 111 -15.72 2.20 -5.16
C VAL A 111 -17.20 2.47 -5.38
N GLY A 112 -17.78 1.87 -6.41
CA GLY A 112 -19.20 2.03 -6.75
C GLY A 112 -19.50 3.34 -7.49
N VAL A 113 -18.54 3.82 -8.31
CA VAL A 113 -18.72 4.99 -9.19
C VAL A 113 -18.45 4.60 -10.64
N GLY A 114 -18.99 5.37 -11.58
CA GLY A 114 -18.66 5.20 -13.01
C GLY A 114 -17.21 5.57 -13.31
N MET A 115 -16.58 4.86 -14.26
CA MET A 115 -15.18 5.17 -14.66
C MET A 115 -15.03 6.61 -15.14
N ASP A 116 -16.03 7.12 -15.86
CA ASP A 116 -16.05 8.46 -16.46
C ASP A 116 -17.00 9.41 -15.71
N GLU A 117 -17.48 8.99 -14.54
CA GLU A 117 -18.22 9.84 -13.63
C GLU A 117 -17.29 10.87 -12.99
N ARG A 118 -17.75 12.14 -12.92
CA ARG A 118 -16.98 13.20 -12.26
C ARG A 118 -16.98 12.99 -10.76
N ILE A 119 -15.80 12.89 -10.17
CA ILE A 119 -15.60 12.67 -8.73
C ILE A 119 -14.80 13.81 -8.10
N ASP A 120 -14.92 13.97 -6.78
CA ASP A 120 -14.18 14.96 -5.98
C ASP A 120 -13.34 14.23 -4.92
N LEU A 121 -12.03 14.10 -5.16
CA LEU A 121 -11.08 13.54 -4.20
C LEU A 121 -10.43 14.60 -3.31
N VAL A 122 -10.67 15.87 -3.58
CA VAL A 122 -10.14 16.99 -2.79
C VAL A 122 -10.97 17.18 -1.52
N ASN A 123 -12.30 17.21 -1.66
CA ASN A 123 -13.23 17.53 -0.56
C ASN A 123 -13.94 16.28 -0.02
N ASN A 124 -13.98 15.16 -0.76
CA ASN A 124 -14.61 13.91 -0.33
C ASN A 124 -13.54 12.94 0.21
N LYS A 125 -13.17 13.12 1.47
CA LYS A 125 -12.20 12.25 2.16
C LYS A 125 -12.61 10.76 2.17
N PRO A 126 -13.85 10.38 2.47
CA PRO A 126 -14.26 8.98 2.39
C PRO A 126 -14.03 8.36 1.01
N LEU A 127 -14.38 9.06 -0.06
CA LEU A 127 -14.16 8.60 -1.43
C LEU A 127 -12.66 8.45 -1.74
N LEU A 128 -11.82 9.41 -1.32
CA LEU A 128 -10.37 9.33 -1.48
C LEU A 128 -9.80 8.08 -0.79
N VAL A 129 -10.27 7.74 0.40
CA VAL A 129 -9.86 6.52 1.13
C VAL A 129 -10.25 5.27 0.35
N GLU A 130 -11.48 5.20 -0.19
CA GLU A 130 -11.94 4.06 -0.99
C GLU A 130 -11.12 3.89 -2.26
N VAL A 131 -10.85 4.97 -2.98
CA VAL A 131 -10.03 4.95 -4.21
C VAL A 131 -8.61 4.48 -3.90
N LEU A 132 -7.94 5.06 -2.91
CA LEU A 132 -6.58 4.66 -2.53
C LEU A 132 -6.51 3.21 -2.05
N HIS A 133 -7.52 2.74 -1.31
CA HIS A 133 -7.60 1.35 -0.89
C HIS A 133 -7.74 0.41 -2.09
N ALA A 134 -8.65 0.71 -3.02
CA ALA A 134 -8.81 -0.09 -4.24
C ALA A 134 -7.52 -0.11 -5.09
N MET A 135 -6.85 1.04 -5.23
CA MET A 135 -5.56 1.15 -5.92
C MET A 135 -4.49 0.28 -5.24
N SER A 136 -4.38 0.31 -3.93
CA SER A 136 -3.40 -0.51 -3.21
C SER A 136 -3.62 -2.01 -3.40
N ILE A 137 -4.87 -2.44 -3.57
CA ILE A 137 -5.20 -3.85 -3.89
C ILE A 137 -4.67 -4.22 -5.28
N MET A 138 -4.78 -3.33 -6.25
CA MET A 138 -4.20 -3.55 -7.59
C MET A 138 -2.67 -3.63 -7.56
N GLU A 139 -2.03 -2.80 -6.75
CA GLU A 139 -0.57 -2.67 -6.71
C GLU A 139 0.12 -3.78 -5.88
N VAL A 140 -0.46 -4.15 -4.73
CA VAL A 140 0.20 -5.03 -3.76
C VAL A 140 -0.69 -6.16 -3.23
N GLY A 141 -1.91 -6.29 -3.76
CA GLY A 141 -2.88 -7.27 -3.29
C GLY A 141 -3.61 -6.83 -2.00
N ARG A 142 -4.46 -7.72 -1.49
CA ARG A 142 -5.27 -7.47 -0.28
C ARG A 142 -4.42 -7.55 0.99
N HIS A 143 -3.63 -6.53 1.24
CA HIS A 143 -2.70 -6.48 2.38
C HIS A 143 -3.10 -5.40 3.40
N TYR A 144 -3.45 -4.21 2.93
CA TYR A 144 -3.75 -3.08 3.81
C TYR A 144 -5.24 -2.92 4.09
N SER A 145 -5.57 -2.53 5.33
CA SER A 145 -6.94 -2.18 5.71
C SER A 145 -7.27 -0.73 5.32
N LYS A 146 -8.56 -0.41 5.19
CA LYS A 146 -9.03 0.98 5.02
C LYS A 146 -8.59 1.88 6.17
N HIS A 147 -8.45 1.33 7.39
CA HIS A 147 -7.96 2.08 8.55
C HIS A 147 -6.52 2.56 8.34
N THR A 148 -5.64 1.73 7.78
CA THR A 148 -4.26 2.12 7.43
C THR A 148 -4.27 3.24 6.38
N VAL A 149 -5.13 3.12 5.36
CA VAL A 149 -5.30 4.17 4.35
C VAL A 149 -5.76 5.49 4.98
N LEU A 150 -6.79 5.44 5.83
CA LEU A 150 -7.33 6.62 6.52
C LEU A 150 -6.28 7.32 7.38
N LYS A 151 -5.43 6.55 8.09
CA LYS A 151 -4.30 7.12 8.82
C LYS A 151 -3.38 7.94 7.89
N GLY A 152 -3.05 7.39 6.73
CA GLY A 152 -2.23 8.10 5.74
C GLY A 152 -2.90 9.36 5.20
N VAL A 153 -4.18 9.30 4.87
CA VAL A 153 -4.97 10.46 4.41
C VAL A 153 -5.06 11.55 5.47
N ASN A 154 -5.14 11.18 6.74
CA ASN A 154 -5.18 12.15 7.85
C ASN A 154 -3.83 12.85 8.12
N LEU A 155 -2.75 12.41 7.50
CA LEU A 155 -1.43 13.05 7.58
C LEU A 155 -1.23 14.17 6.52
N VAL A 156 -2.20 14.40 5.64
CA VAL A 156 -2.14 15.42 4.56
C VAL A 156 -2.34 16.82 5.11
#